data_0d65f8e3332918af7d4dc24791707ede
#
_entry.id   0d65f8e3332918af7d4dc24791707ede
#
_cell.length_a   1.000
_cell.length_b   1.000
_cell.length_c   1.000
_cell.angle_alpha   90.00
_cell.angle_beta   90.00
_cell.angle_gamma   90.00
#
_symmetry.space_group_name_H-M   'P 1'
#
loop_
_entity.id
_entity.type
_entity.pdbx_description
1 polymer ?
#
loop_
_entity_poly.entity_id
_entity_poly.type
_entity_poly.pdbx_seq_one_letter_code
_entity_poly.pdbx_strand_id
1 'polypeptide(L)' 'MKTTHVVNCSCQHTFQDKFYGLGRRLANLVTKSIKPGSNLVEYRCTVCSRPHKVNK' A
#
# COMPACT_ATOMS: atom_id res chain seq x y z
N MET A 1 10.17 10.40 -0.19
CA MET A 1 9.39 9.17 -0.10
C MET A 1 7.93 9.51 0.18
N LYS A 2 7.03 8.90 -0.55
CA LYS A 2 5.59 9.16 -0.35
C LYS A 2 5.09 8.40 0.87
N THR A 3 4.18 9.02 1.61
CA THR A 3 3.53 8.37 2.77
C THR A 3 2.36 7.50 2.36
N THR A 4 1.90 7.62 1.12
CA THR A 4 0.81 6.81 0.58
C THR A 4 1.20 6.27 -0.79
N HIS A 5 0.62 5.13 -1.16
CA HIS A 5 0.91 4.48 -2.43
C HIS A 5 -0.28 3.61 -2.82
N VAL A 6 -0.60 3.56 -4.10
CA VAL A 6 -1.66 2.68 -4.59
C VAL A 6 -1.05 1.31 -4.87
N VAL A 7 -1.58 0.29 -4.21
CA VAL A 7 -1.10 -1.09 -4.33
C VAL A 7 -2.21 -2.00 -4.81
N ASN A 8 -1.83 -3.13 -5.39
CA ASN A 8 -2.79 -4.18 -5.74
C ASN A 8 -3.09 -5.00 -4.49
N CYS A 9 -4.38 -5.13 -4.18
CA CYS A 9 -4.81 -5.89 -3.02
C CYS A 9 -6.03 -6.73 -3.38
N SER A 10 -6.13 -7.91 -2.79
CA SER A 10 -7.23 -8.83 -3.07
C SER A 10 -8.52 -8.47 -2.33
N CYS A 11 -8.48 -7.56 -1.38
CA CYS A 11 -9.68 -7.12 -0.69
C CYS A 11 -10.62 -6.38 -1.65
N GLN A 12 -11.91 -6.36 -1.33
CA GLN A 12 -12.91 -5.70 -2.15
C GLN A 12 -13.40 -4.43 -1.48
N HIS A 13 -13.48 -3.36 -2.25
CA HIS A 13 -14.01 -2.08 -1.77
C HIS A 13 -14.51 -1.28 -2.97
N THR A 14 -15.83 -1.18 -3.10
CA THR A 14 -16.47 -0.60 -4.29
C THR A 14 -15.98 0.82 -4.59
N PHE A 15 -15.89 1.65 -3.57
CA PHE A 15 -15.46 3.05 -3.72
C PHE A 15 -14.02 3.12 -4.26
N GLN A 16 -13.11 2.39 -3.65
CA GLN A 16 -11.71 2.42 -4.08
C GLN A 16 -11.51 1.75 -5.43
N ASP A 17 -12.30 0.73 -5.75
CA ASP A 17 -12.28 0.12 -7.06
C ASP A 17 -12.61 1.12 -8.16
N LYS A 18 -13.58 2.00 -7.91
CA LYS A 18 -13.93 3.05 -8.87
C LYS A 18 -12.88 4.15 -8.94
N PHE A 19 -12.27 4.48 -7.80
CA PHE A 19 -11.37 5.63 -7.70
C PHE A 19 -9.96 5.31 -8.19
N TYR A 20 -9.44 4.14 -7.82
CA TYR A 20 -8.07 3.75 -8.12
C TYR A 20 -7.96 2.65 -9.17
N GLY A 21 -9.06 2.02 -9.51
CA GLY A 21 -9.10 0.88 -10.42
C GLY A 21 -9.38 -0.43 -9.68
N LEU A 22 -9.91 -1.41 -10.41
CA LEU A 22 -10.29 -2.69 -9.84
C LEU A 22 -9.08 -3.39 -9.19
N GLY A 23 -9.24 -3.78 -7.94
CA GLY A 23 -8.18 -4.46 -7.20
C GLY A 23 -7.09 -3.54 -6.66
N ARG A 24 -7.22 -2.22 -6.84
CA ARG A 24 -6.24 -1.26 -6.33
C ARG A 24 -6.74 -0.60 -5.06
N ARG A 25 -5.81 -0.37 -4.14
CA ARG A 25 -6.14 0.23 -2.84
C ARG A 25 -5.08 1.23 -2.45
N LEU A 26 -5.51 2.30 -1.79
CA LEU A 26 -4.58 3.24 -1.18
C LEU A 26 -3.96 2.58 0.05
N ALA A 27 -2.65 2.68 0.17
CA ALA A 27 -1.90 2.12 1.28
C ALA A 27 -1.06 3.19 1.97
N ASN A 28 -0.90 3.06 3.27
CA ASN A 28 -0.10 3.97 4.09
C ASN A 28 1.28 3.38 4.35
N LEU A 29 2.29 4.24 4.29
CA LEU A 29 3.66 3.84 4.59
C LEU A 29 3.79 3.46 6.06
N VAL A 30 4.37 2.28 6.29
CA VAL A 30 4.73 1.83 7.62
C VAL A 30 6.17 2.31 7.88
N THR A 31 6.31 3.36 8.69
CA THR A 31 7.62 3.98 8.92
C THR A 31 8.63 3.04 9.56
N LYS A 32 8.15 2.08 10.35
CA LYS A 32 9.00 1.08 10.99
C LYS A 32 9.66 0.15 9.98
N SER A 33 9.13 0.07 8.75
CA SER A 33 9.70 -0.76 7.70
C SER A 33 10.89 -0.13 7.00
N ILE A 34 11.14 1.16 7.23
CA ILE A 34 12.24 1.88 6.61
C ILE A 34 13.54 1.50 7.33
N LYS A 35 14.43 0.81 6.62
CA LYS A 35 15.71 0.37 7.18
C LYS A 35 16.86 0.86 6.31
N PRO A 36 17.99 1.26 6.91
CA PRO A 36 19.19 1.62 6.15
C PRO A 36 19.66 0.44 5.30
N GLY A 37 20.01 0.72 4.05
CA GLY A 37 20.52 -0.30 3.14
C GLY A 37 19.44 -1.18 2.51
N SER A 38 18.17 -1.00 2.86
CA SER A 38 17.07 -1.74 2.27
C SER A 38 16.41 -0.92 1.15
N ASN A 39 16.09 -1.58 0.05
CA ASN A 39 15.35 -0.97 -1.06
C ASN A 39 13.85 -1.17 -0.95
N LEU A 40 13.39 -1.92 0.04
CA LEU A 40 11.98 -2.24 0.21
C LEU A 40 11.41 -1.50 1.42
N VAL A 41 10.20 -1.02 1.27
CA VAL A 41 9.41 -0.45 2.36
C VAL A 41 8.04 -1.10 2.34
N GLU A 42 7.38 -1.09 3.49
CA GLU A 42 6.07 -1.69 3.62
C GLU A 42 4.99 -0.62 3.59
N TYR A 43 3.96 -0.86 2.78
CA TYR A 43 2.74 -0.06 2.79
C TYR A 43 1.59 -0.94 3.23
N ARG A 44 0.74 -0.42 4.09
CA ARG A 44 -0.39 -1.17 4.63
C ARG A 44 -1.68 -0.70 3.98
N CYS A 45 -2.47 -1.64 3.44
CA CYS A 45 -3.75 -1.34 2.82
C CYS A 45 -4.68 -0.62 3.81
N THR A 46 -5.38 0.42 3.34
CA THR A 46 -6.32 1.17 4.19
C THR A 46 -7.65 0.44 4.38
N VAL A 47 -7.90 -0.63 3.66
CA VAL A 47 -9.15 -1.39 3.76
C VAL A 47 -8.98 -2.64 4.62
N CYS A 48 -8.02 -3.51 4.27
CA CYS A 48 -7.85 -4.79 4.94
C CYS A 48 -6.63 -4.85 5.85
N SER A 49 -5.82 -3.79 5.88
CA SER A 49 -4.60 -3.68 6.70
C SER A 49 -3.51 -4.68 6.32
N ARG A 50 -3.58 -5.27 5.13
CA ARG A 50 -2.52 -6.17 4.67
C ARG A 50 -1.27 -5.39 4.30
N PRO A 51 -0.10 -5.86 4.72
CA PRO A 51 1.15 -5.22 4.31
C PRO A 51 1.51 -5.58 2.86
N HIS A 52 2.03 -4.60 2.14
CA HIS A 52 2.54 -4.77 0.79
C HIS A 52 3.93 -4.19 0.72
N LYS A 53 4.90 -4.96 0.25
CA LYS A 53 6.28 -4.48 0.12
C LYS A 53 6.47 -3.87 -1.24
N VAL A 54 7.03 -2.67 -1.25
CA VAL A 54 7.22 -1.88 -2.46
C VAL A 54 8.64 -1.36 -2.47
N ASN A 55 9.26 -1.29 -3.64
CA ASN A 55 10.57 -0.67 -3.78
C ASN A 55 10.48 0.83 -3.51
N LYS A 56 11.49 1.33 -2.82
CA LYS A 56 11.61 2.77 -2.59
C LYS A 56 11.61 3.55 -3.89
#